data_052c1233e9ada836557740a029c5872c
#
_entry.id   052c1233e9ada836557740a029c5872c
#
_cell.length_a   1.000
_cell.length_b   1.000
_cell.length_c   1.000
_cell.angle_alpha   90.00
_cell.angle_beta   90.00
_cell.angle_gamma   90.00
#
_symmetry.space_group_name_H-M   'P 1'
#
loop_
_entity.id
_entity.type
_entity.pdbx_description
1 polymer ?
#
loop_
_entity_poly.entity_id
_entity_poly.type
_entity_poly.pdbx_seq_one_letter_code
_entity_poly.pdbx_strand_id
1 'polypeptide(L)'
;PFKQLFYILSLCIIFFLIFFISIKAFPDIIPNRIDTWTSRINNFISGKVEDNYQIEHSKIAIASGGIYGKGAGKSVMKNFLPQSSSDFIYAIIVEEYGLVGGLILIFLYLLLLFRIVVIIHKTSSLFGKLLVVGLGIPIVFQAFTNIAVNVQLFPVTGQTLPLVSSGGTSAWITFVALGIILSVSASSQSNNQENMTNNKILKVLSETE
;
A
#
# COMPACT_ATOMS: atom_id res chain seq x y z
N PRO A 1 18.70 9.64 -25.96
CA PRO A 1 17.56 9.63 -25.05
C PRO A 1 17.87 10.23 -23.67
N PHE A 2 19.12 10.13 -23.14
CA PHE A 2 19.46 10.68 -21.82
C PHE A 2 19.29 12.20 -21.72
N LYS A 3 19.58 12.97 -22.77
CA LYS A 3 19.36 14.43 -22.79
C LYS A 3 17.87 14.78 -22.68
N GLN A 4 17.00 14.05 -23.36
CA GLN A 4 15.56 14.27 -23.30
C GLN A 4 15.00 13.94 -21.91
N LEU A 5 15.47 12.85 -21.29
CA LEU A 5 15.10 12.49 -19.92
C LEU A 5 15.53 13.57 -18.92
N PHE A 6 16.74 14.13 -19.09
CA PHE A 6 17.22 15.22 -18.25
C PHE A 6 16.38 16.49 -18.40
N TYR A 7 15.99 16.86 -19.64
CA TYR A 7 15.11 18.01 -19.86
C TYR A 7 13.72 17.82 -19.23
N ILE A 8 13.13 16.62 -19.35
CA ILE A 8 11.84 16.31 -18.74
C ILE A 8 11.95 16.39 -17.21
N LEU A 9 13.00 15.80 -16.63
CA LEU A 9 13.22 15.85 -15.19
C LEU A 9 13.43 17.29 -14.69
N SER A 10 14.22 18.10 -15.40
CA SER A 10 14.46 19.51 -15.11
C SER A 10 13.15 20.31 -15.19
N LEU A 11 12.34 20.08 -16.22
CA LEU A 11 11.04 20.72 -16.37
C LEU A 11 10.08 20.38 -15.22
N CYS A 12 10.05 19.11 -14.81
CA CYS A 12 9.26 18.67 -13.65
C CYS A 12 9.74 19.36 -12.37
N ILE A 13 11.05 19.44 -12.13
CA ILE A 13 11.60 20.10 -10.93
C ILE A 13 11.24 21.59 -10.93
N ILE A 14 11.39 22.28 -12.08
CA ILE A 14 11.03 23.69 -12.21
C ILE A 14 9.53 23.89 -11.97
N PHE A 15 8.67 23.01 -12.53
CA PHE A 15 7.24 23.07 -12.30
C PHE A 15 6.88 22.88 -10.81
N PHE A 16 7.51 21.92 -10.13
CA PHE A 16 7.33 21.72 -8.69
C PHE A 16 7.80 22.92 -7.86
N LEU A 17 8.92 23.54 -8.23
CA LEU A 17 9.42 24.75 -7.55
C LEU A 17 8.45 25.94 -7.73
N ILE A 18 7.99 26.19 -8.96
CA ILE A 18 7.01 27.24 -9.24
C ILE A 18 5.70 26.97 -8.49
N PHE A 19 5.23 25.72 -8.50
CA PHE A 19 4.03 25.31 -7.76
C PHE A 19 4.19 25.57 -6.25
N PHE A 20 5.35 25.21 -5.68
CA PHE A 20 5.64 25.42 -4.25
C PHE A 20 5.75 26.91 -3.88
N ILE A 21 6.35 27.72 -4.75
CA ILE A 21 6.42 29.19 -4.59
C ILE A 21 5.03 29.82 -4.68
N SER A 22 4.21 29.37 -5.64
CA SER A 22 2.83 29.85 -5.81
C SER A 22 1.96 29.57 -4.58
N ILE A 23 2.12 28.39 -3.97
CA ILE A 23 1.43 28.05 -2.73
C ILE A 23 1.82 28.97 -1.58
N LYS A 24 3.11 29.30 -1.43
CA LYS A 24 3.58 30.25 -0.40
C LYS A 24 3.16 31.70 -0.66
N ALA A 25 3.05 32.09 -1.92
CA ALA A 25 2.69 33.44 -2.32
C ALA A 25 1.18 33.74 -2.18
N PHE A 26 0.34 32.71 -2.29
CA PHE A 26 -1.12 32.83 -2.24
C PHE A 26 -1.76 31.85 -1.25
N PRO A 27 -1.57 32.04 0.07
CA PRO A 27 -2.07 31.13 1.10
C PRO A 27 -3.60 31.01 1.10
N ASP A 28 -4.33 32.04 0.68
CA ASP A 28 -5.79 32.08 0.71
C ASP A 28 -6.47 31.33 -0.46
N ILE A 29 -5.73 30.97 -1.51
CA ILE A 29 -6.30 30.33 -2.71
C ILE A 29 -6.39 28.81 -2.55
N ILE A 30 -5.51 28.22 -1.72
CA ILE A 30 -5.49 26.77 -1.50
C ILE A 30 -5.93 26.46 -0.07
N PRO A 31 -7.22 26.17 0.14
CA PRO A 31 -7.75 26.01 1.48
C PRO A 31 -7.14 24.81 2.23
N ASN A 32 -6.62 25.07 3.42
CA ASN A 32 -6.46 24.18 4.58
C ASN A 32 -5.72 22.83 4.45
N ARG A 33 -5.38 22.33 3.27
CA ARG A 33 -4.69 21.03 3.18
C ARG A 33 -3.22 21.10 3.54
N ILE A 34 -2.55 22.20 3.18
CA ILE A 34 -1.13 22.39 3.49
C ILE A 34 -0.94 22.64 4.97
N ASP A 35 -1.81 23.46 5.58
CA ASP A 35 -1.80 23.68 7.03
C ASP A 35 -2.05 22.39 7.80
N THR A 36 -2.97 21.58 7.32
CA THR A 36 -3.24 20.25 7.89
C THR A 36 -2.01 19.32 7.81
N TRP A 37 -1.30 19.30 6.67
CA TRP A 37 -0.09 18.50 6.51
C TRP A 37 1.05 19.03 7.37
N THR A 38 1.26 20.35 7.38
CA THR A 38 2.28 21.02 8.20
C THR A 38 2.01 20.78 9.69
N SER A 39 0.76 20.90 10.11
CA SER A 39 0.35 20.61 11.48
C SER A 39 0.62 19.13 11.84
N ARG A 40 0.25 18.17 10.99
CA ARG A 40 0.52 16.74 11.22
C ARG A 40 2.01 16.43 11.34
N ILE A 41 2.84 17.03 10.48
CA ILE A 41 4.30 16.84 10.53
C ILE A 41 4.88 17.50 11.80
N ASN A 42 4.47 18.73 12.11
CA ASN A 42 4.92 19.44 13.30
C ASN A 42 4.50 18.72 14.59
N ASN A 43 3.27 18.22 14.66
CA ASN A 43 2.77 17.44 15.79
C ASN A 43 3.52 16.10 15.94
N PHE A 44 3.87 15.46 14.82
CA PHE A 44 4.68 14.25 14.82
C PHE A 44 6.11 14.52 15.34
N ILE A 45 6.76 15.61 14.90
CA ILE A 45 8.13 15.97 15.30
C ILE A 45 8.16 16.50 16.72
N SER A 46 7.21 17.35 17.12
CA SER A 46 7.18 18.01 18.44
C SER A 46 6.69 17.10 19.56
N GLY A 47 6.11 15.95 19.25
CA GLY A 47 5.56 15.01 20.25
C GLY A 47 4.41 15.59 21.08
N LYS A 48 3.83 16.73 20.68
CA LYS A 48 2.73 17.36 21.43
C LYS A 48 1.47 16.50 21.38
N VAL A 49 1.03 16.09 22.55
CA VAL A 49 -0.03 15.10 22.78
C VAL A 49 -1.42 15.67 22.51
N GLU A 50 -1.62 17.00 22.55
CA GLU A 50 -2.94 17.62 22.55
C GLU A 50 -3.77 17.45 21.26
N ASP A 51 -3.13 17.22 20.09
CA ASP A 51 -3.85 16.96 18.81
C ASP A 51 -3.80 15.49 18.36
N ASN A 52 -3.25 14.60 19.17
CA ASN A 52 -2.96 13.20 18.77
C ASN A 52 -3.90 12.16 19.42
N TYR A 53 -5.15 12.57 19.75
CA TYR A 53 -6.14 11.67 20.33
C TYR A 53 -6.21 10.30 19.62
N GLN A 54 -6.23 10.31 18.29
CA GLN A 54 -6.30 9.08 17.50
C GLN A 54 -5.04 8.21 17.62
N ILE A 55 -3.86 8.82 17.64
CA ILE A 55 -2.59 8.10 17.78
C ILE A 55 -2.44 7.52 19.18
N GLU A 56 -2.80 8.29 20.20
CA GLU A 56 -2.75 7.84 21.59
C GLU A 56 -3.65 6.63 21.81
N HIS A 57 -4.91 6.69 21.36
CA HIS A 57 -5.83 5.56 21.43
C HIS A 57 -5.39 4.37 20.58
N SER A 58 -4.74 4.59 19.44
CA SER A 58 -4.12 3.52 18.65
C SER A 58 -3.01 2.80 19.43
N LYS A 59 -2.14 3.55 20.11
CA LYS A 59 -1.10 2.97 20.98
C LYS A 59 -1.69 2.19 22.16
N ILE A 60 -2.71 2.75 22.81
CA ILE A 60 -3.40 2.08 23.91
C ILE A 60 -4.04 0.78 23.41
N ALA A 61 -4.65 0.78 22.23
CA ALA A 61 -5.20 -0.43 21.60
C ALA A 61 -4.11 -1.50 21.43
N ILE A 62 -3.00 -1.14 20.78
CA ILE A 62 -1.87 -2.05 20.54
C ILE A 62 -1.28 -2.56 21.87
N ALA A 63 -1.03 -1.68 22.83
CA ALA A 63 -0.48 -2.05 24.14
C ALA A 63 -1.43 -2.97 24.92
N SER A 64 -2.73 -2.70 24.86
CA SER A 64 -3.75 -3.47 25.58
C SER A 64 -4.01 -4.86 24.99
N GLY A 65 -3.67 -5.08 23.71
CA GLY A 65 -3.81 -6.38 23.04
C GLY A 65 -2.80 -7.42 23.55
N GLY A 66 -1.63 -7.01 24.01
CA GLY A 66 -0.60 -7.95 24.46
C GLY A 66 -0.20 -8.97 23.38
N ILE A 67 0.16 -10.19 23.77
CA ILE A 67 0.61 -11.23 22.83
C ILE A 67 -0.59 -11.91 22.14
N TYR A 68 -1.62 -12.26 22.90
CA TYR A 68 -2.75 -13.09 22.43
C TYR A 68 -4.03 -12.31 22.14
N GLY A 69 -4.10 -11.05 22.48
CA GLY A 69 -5.29 -10.21 22.31
C GLY A 69 -6.37 -10.42 23.35
N LYS A 70 -7.41 -9.55 23.29
CA LYS A 70 -8.59 -9.59 24.17
C LYS A 70 -9.69 -10.55 23.68
N GLY A 71 -9.55 -11.04 22.46
CA GLY A 71 -10.54 -11.84 21.74
C GLY A 71 -11.30 -11.06 20.69
N ALA A 72 -11.77 -11.77 19.67
CA ALA A 72 -12.52 -11.20 18.56
C ALA A 72 -13.77 -10.45 19.02
N GLY A 73 -13.96 -9.23 18.51
CA GLY A 73 -15.10 -8.38 18.84
C GLY A 73 -15.06 -7.73 20.23
N LYS A 74 -14.00 -7.93 21.02
CA LYS A 74 -13.85 -7.38 22.38
C LYS A 74 -12.98 -6.13 22.45
N SER A 75 -12.74 -5.49 21.32
CA SER A 75 -12.01 -4.23 21.28
C SER A 75 -12.82 -3.14 22.00
N VAL A 76 -12.20 -2.52 23.00
CA VAL A 76 -12.74 -1.36 23.71
C VAL A 76 -12.44 -0.08 22.92
N MET A 77 -11.25 0.00 22.32
CA MET A 77 -10.78 1.19 21.62
C MET A 77 -11.54 1.45 20.31
N LYS A 78 -12.25 0.44 19.76
CA LYS A 78 -13.11 0.60 18.59
C LYS A 78 -14.16 1.71 18.76
N ASN A 79 -14.68 1.92 19.98
CA ASN A 79 -15.68 2.93 20.27
C ASN A 79 -15.10 4.33 20.52
N PHE A 80 -13.81 4.41 20.82
CA PHE A 80 -13.12 5.67 21.11
C PHE A 80 -12.33 6.20 19.91
N LEU A 81 -11.96 5.35 18.95
CA LEU A 81 -11.23 5.73 17.76
C LEU A 81 -12.19 6.16 16.64
N PRO A 82 -12.25 7.46 16.29
CA PRO A 82 -12.87 7.88 15.04
C PRO A 82 -12.18 7.15 13.87
N GLN A 83 -12.95 6.62 12.93
CA GLN A 83 -12.43 5.85 11.79
C GLN A 83 -11.66 4.57 12.18
N SER A 84 -12.00 3.97 13.32
CA SER A 84 -11.41 2.69 13.79
C SER A 84 -11.46 1.58 12.75
N SER A 85 -12.54 1.51 11.95
CA SER A 85 -12.74 0.52 10.89
C SER A 85 -12.05 0.87 9.56
N SER A 86 -11.48 2.06 9.42
CA SER A 86 -10.82 2.56 8.21
C SER A 86 -9.32 2.64 8.42
N ASP A 87 -8.84 3.73 9.00
CA ASP A 87 -7.43 4.07 9.04
C ASP A 87 -6.67 3.41 10.18
N PHE A 88 -7.37 3.10 11.28
CA PHE A 88 -6.79 2.50 12.49
C PHE A 88 -7.18 1.03 12.72
N ILE A 89 -7.65 0.36 11.67
CA ILE A 89 -8.08 -1.04 11.76
C ILE A 89 -6.96 -1.97 12.22
N TYR A 90 -5.69 -1.69 11.88
CA TYR A 90 -4.55 -2.47 12.32
C TYR A 90 -4.42 -2.46 13.86
N ALA A 91 -4.59 -1.31 14.51
CA ALA A 91 -4.54 -1.21 15.96
C ALA A 91 -5.67 -2.02 16.63
N ILE A 92 -6.87 -2.02 16.04
CA ILE A 92 -8.00 -2.83 16.51
C ILE A 92 -7.72 -4.32 16.35
N ILE A 93 -7.13 -4.74 15.23
CA ILE A 93 -6.73 -6.14 15.02
C ILE A 93 -5.70 -6.58 16.06
N VAL A 94 -4.72 -5.73 16.37
CA VAL A 94 -3.74 -6.04 17.42
C VAL A 94 -4.38 -6.05 18.81
N GLU A 95 -5.38 -5.20 19.10
CA GLU A 95 -6.13 -5.26 20.37
C GLU A 95 -6.91 -6.57 20.51
N GLU A 96 -7.55 -7.03 19.44
CA GLU A 96 -8.41 -8.23 19.47
C GLU A 96 -7.61 -9.53 19.39
N TYR A 97 -6.62 -9.61 18.50
CA TYR A 97 -5.86 -10.85 18.21
C TYR A 97 -4.41 -10.81 18.73
N GLY A 98 -4.02 -9.74 19.40
CA GLY A 98 -2.69 -9.55 19.96
C GLY A 98 -1.61 -9.31 18.91
N LEU A 99 -0.38 -9.30 19.38
CA LEU A 99 0.81 -9.18 18.52
C LEU A 99 0.86 -10.27 17.45
N VAL A 100 0.39 -11.49 17.79
CA VAL A 100 0.33 -12.62 16.85
C VAL A 100 -0.56 -12.28 15.66
N GLY A 101 -1.75 -11.72 15.88
CA GLY A 101 -2.66 -11.29 14.80
C GLY A 101 -2.04 -10.20 13.93
N GLY A 102 -1.39 -9.21 14.54
CA GLY A 102 -0.66 -8.16 13.82
C GLY A 102 0.47 -8.71 12.94
N LEU A 103 1.26 -9.65 13.46
CA LEU A 103 2.35 -10.30 12.72
C LEU A 103 1.84 -11.18 11.57
N ILE A 104 0.75 -11.93 11.79
CA ILE A 104 0.11 -12.72 10.73
C ILE A 104 -0.34 -11.79 9.59
N LEU A 105 -0.92 -10.64 9.91
CA LEU A 105 -1.36 -9.68 8.90
C LEU A 105 -0.18 -9.13 8.08
N ILE A 106 0.92 -8.74 8.74
CA ILE A 106 2.16 -8.33 8.07
C ILE A 106 2.68 -9.45 7.16
N PHE A 107 2.70 -10.68 7.66
CA PHE A 107 3.14 -11.85 6.89
C PHE A 107 2.29 -12.07 5.63
N LEU A 108 0.98 -11.88 5.71
CA LEU A 108 0.09 -11.97 4.53
C LEU A 108 0.42 -10.91 3.47
N TYR A 109 0.74 -9.67 3.85
CA TYR A 109 1.18 -8.66 2.90
C TYR A 109 2.57 -8.96 2.31
N LEU A 110 3.47 -9.56 3.08
CA LEU A 110 4.76 -10.04 2.56
C LEU A 110 4.57 -11.20 1.57
N LEU A 111 3.64 -12.12 1.83
CA LEU A 111 3.26 -13.17 0.88
C LEU A 111 2.66 -12.57 -0.41
N LEU A 112 1.82 -11.56 -0.29
CA LEU A 112 1.27 -10.84 -1.44
C LEU A 112 2.40 -10.20 -2.26
N LEU A 113 3.34 -9.50 -1.61
CA LEU A 113 4.51 -8.93 -2.27
C LEU A 113 5.34 -10.00 -2.98
N PHE A 114 5.65 -11.09 -2.28
CA PHE A 114 6.37 -12.21 -2.87
C PHE A 114 5.66 -12.77 -4.10
N ARG A 115 4.34 -12.93 -4.04
CA ARG A 115 3.54 -13.40 -5.17
C ARG A 115 3.58 -12.44 -6.35
N ILE A 116 3.51 -11.13 -6.11
CA ILE A 116 3.65 -10.10 -7.14
C ILE A 116 5.03 -10.22 -7.82
N VAL A 117 6.11 -10.34 -7.05
CA VAL A 117 7.47 -10.51 -7.57
C VAL A 117 7.59 -11.77 -8.44
N VAL A 118 7.02 -12.89 -8.00
CA VAL A 118 7.01 -14.14 -8.79
C VAL A 118 6.26 -13.96 -10.11
N ILE A 119 5.14 -13.25 -10.13
CA ILE A 119 4.38 -12.97 -11.35
C ILE A 119 5.21 -12.11 -12.31
N ILE A 120 5.88 -11.08 -11.82
CA ILE A 120 6.76 -10.21 -12.63
C ILE A 120 7.85 -11.04 -13.32
N HIS A 121 8.50 -11.96 -12.57
CA HIS A 121 9.56 -12.79 -13.14
C HIS A 121 9.05 -13.80 -14.19
N LYS A 122 7.84 -14.31 -14.01
CA LYS A 122 7.24 -15.29 -14.95
C LYS A 122 6.62 -14.65 -16.19
N THR A 123 6.30 -13.37 -16.14
CA THR A 123 5.67 -12.64 -17.26
C THR A 123 6.70 -12.35 -18.34
N SER A 124 6.44 -12.72 -19.60
CA SER A 124 7.32 -12.48 -20.73
C SER A 124 7.20 -11.06 -21.30
N SER A 125 6.00 -10.49 -21.33
CA SER A 125 5.73 -9.17 -21.92
C SER A 125 6.18 -8.03 -21.01
N LEU A 126 6.87 -7.04 -21.57
CA LEU A 126 7.32 -5.84 -20.84
C LEU A 126 6.11 -5.06 -20.28
N PHE A 127 5.05 -4.93 -21.08
CA PHE A 127 3.82 -4.25 -20.67
C PHE A 127 3.18 -4.94 -19.46
N GLY A 128 3.07 -6.28 -19.49
CA GLY A 128 2.53 -7.06 -18.38
C GLY A 128 3.37 -6.90 -17.10
N LYS A 129 4.70 -6.90 -17.21
CA LYS A 129 5.58 -6.64 -16.05
C LYS A 129 5.34 -5.27 -15.44
N LEU A 130 5.32 -4.22 -16.26
CA LEU A 130 5.10 -2.84 -15.79
C LEU A 130 3.71 -2.68 -15.16
N LEU A 131 2.71 -3.32 -15.72
CA LEU A 131 1.34 -3.29 -15.21
C LEU A 131 1.23 -3.96 -13.84
N VAL A 132 1.85 -5.13 -13.65
CA VAL A 132 1.89 -5.83 -12.35
C VAL A 132 2.66 -5.03 -11.30
N VAL A 133 3.79 -4.41 -11.67
CA VAL A 133 4.56 -3.53 -10.79
C VAL A 133 3.74 -2.30 -10.39
N GLY A 134 3.16 -1.61 -11.39
CA GLY A 134 2.41 -0.37 -11.18
C GLY A 134 1.14 -0.53 -10.36
N LEU A 135 0.50 -1.69 -10.40
CA LEU A 135 -0.69 -1.97 -9.60
C LEU A 135 -0.37 -2.66 -8.27
N GLY A 136 0.59 -3.58 -8.26
CA GLY A 136 0.87 -4.41 -7.10
C GLY A 136 1.69 -3.71 -6.02
N ILE A 137 2.75 -2.99 -6.40
CA ILE A 137 3.61 -2.31 -5.42
C ILE A 137 2.86 -1.24 -4.62
N PRO A 138 2.02 -0.37 -5.24
CA PRO A 138 1.25 0.63 -4.47
C PRO A 138 0.33 0.01 -3.41
N ILE A 139 -0.31 -1.14 -3.69
CA ILE A 139 -1.18 -1.82 -2.72
C ILE A 139 -0.37 -2.23 -1.48
N VAL A 140 0.78 -2.87 -1.68
CA VAL A 140 1.63 -3.31 -0.57
C VAL A 140 2.24 -2.12 0.16
N PHE A 141 2.70 -1.11 -0.57
CA PHE A 141 3.25 0.11 0.01
C PHE A 141 2.21 0.84 0.88
N GLN A 142 0.97 0.96 0.41
CA GLN A 142 -0.13 1.54 1.18
C GLN A 142 -0.40 0.75 2.47
N ALA A 143 -0.36 -0.59 2.41
CA ALA A 143 -0.53 -1.43 3.59
C ALA A 143 0.55 -1.17 4.64
N PHE A 144 1.83 -1.17 4.24
CA PHE A 144 2.93 -0.90 5.16
C PHE A 144 2.90 0.52 5.70
N THR A 145 2.52 1.51 4.87
CA THR A 145 2.36 2.90 5.33
C THR A 145 1.26 3.01 6.39
N ASN A 146 0.11 2.35 6.20
CA ASN A 146 -0.96 2.33 7.19
C ASN A 146 -0.49 1.69 8.51
N ILE A 147 0.17 0.53 8.45
CA ILE A 147 0.72 -0.15 9.62
C ILE A 147 1.72 0.76 10.34
N ALA A 148 2.64 1.40 9.60
CA ALA A 148 3.64 2.31 10.16
C ALA A 148 3.02 3.54 10.84
N VAL A 149 1.90 4.07 10.31
CA VAL A 149 1.11 5.13 10.96
C VAL A 149 0.52 4.63 12.28
N ASN A 150 -0.08 3.44 12.29
CA ASN A 150 -0.70 2.88 13.50
C ASN A 150 0.32 2.65 14.63
N VAL A 151 1.56 2.29 14.30
CA VAL A 151 2.65 2.13 15.29
C VAL A 151 3.48 3.42 15.48
N GLN A 152 3.02 4.54 14.92
CA GLN A 152 3.66 5.87 15.02
C GLN A 152 5.09 5.95 14.45
N LEU A 153 5.41 5.18 13.44
CA LEU A 153 6.64 5.37 12.65
C LEU A 153 6.48 6.49 11.62
N PHE A 154 5.23 6.77 11.18
CA PHE A 154 4.89 7.84 10.25
C PHE A 154 3.76 8.73 10.78
N PRO A 155 3.68 10.00 10.33
CA PRO A 155 2.56 10.88 10.64
C PRO A 155 1.25 10.33 10.06
N VAL A 156 0.12 10.69 10.64
CA VAL A 156 -1.21 10.25 10.17
C VAL A 156 -1.46 10.69 8.73
N THR A 157 -1.66 9.71 7.84
CA THR A 157 -1.90 9.95 6.41
C THR A 157 -3.38 9.87 6.03
N GLY A 158 -4.22 9.23 6.86
CA GLY A 158 -5.63 9.01 6.53
C GLY A 158 -5.82 7.97 5.40
N GLN A 159 -4.91 7.02 5.28
CA GLN A 159 -5.00 5.95 4.26
C GLN A 159 -5.54 4.66 4.87
N THR A 160 -6.43 4.03 4.13
CA THR A 160 -7.04 2.75 4.53
C THR A 160 -6.05 1.59 4.33
N LEU A 161 -6.21 0.53 5.13
CA LEU A 161 -5.47 -0.72 4.95
C LEU A 161 -6.12 -1.54 3.83
N PRO A 162 -5.45 -1.77 2.68
CA PRO A 162 -6.03 -2.50 1.55
C PRO A 162 -6.54 -3.88 1.94
N LEU A 163 -7.68 -4.31 1.40
CA LEU A 163 -8.34 -5.61 1.63
C LEU A 163 -8.90 -5.83 3.05
N VAL A 164 -8.58 -5.00 4.03
CA VAL A 164 -8.97 -5.19 5.43
C VAL A 164 -9.89 -4.07 5.93
N SER A 165 -9.58 -2.82 5.56
CA SER A 165 -10.38 -1.67 5.98
C SER A 165 -11.75 -1.63 5.32
N SER A 166 -12.74 -1.10 6.03
CA SER A 166 -14.10 -0.87 5.54
C SER A 166 -14.22 0.34 4.58
N GLY A 167 -13.24 0.55 3.72
CA GLY A 167 -13.26 1.61 2.71
C GLY A 167 -13.88 1.12 1.40
N GLY A 168 -15.16 1.46 1.10
CA GLY A 168 -15.87 0.96 -0.07
C GLY A 168 -15.12 1.20 -1.39
N THR A 169 -14.71 2.42 -1.68
CA THR A 169 -13.97 2.76 -2.92
C THR A 169 -12.58 2.14 -2.95
N SER A 170 -11.87 2.09 -1.83
CA SER A 170 -10.55 1.46 -1.72
C SER A 170 -10.62 -0.04 -2.01
N ALA A 171 -11.64 -0.73 -1.50
CA ALA A 171 -11.86 -2.14 -1.75
C ALA A 171 -12.09 -2.42 -3.25
N TRP A 172 -12.99 -1.67 -3.91
CA TRP A 172 -13.25 -1.83 -5.34
C TRP A 172 -12.00 -1.65 -6.19
N ILE A 173 -11.24 -0.58 -5.97
CA ILE A 173 -10.00 -0.30 -6.71
C ILE A 173 -8.97 -1.42 -6.49
N THR A 174 -8.82 -1.89 -5.25
CA THR A 174 -7.89 -2.97 -4.94
C THR A 174 -8.29 -4.29 -5.60
N PHE A 175 -9.58 -4.65 -5.61
CA PHE A 175 -10.05 -5.86 -6.28
C PHE A 175 -9.88 -5.79 -7.80
N VAL A 176 -10.15 -4.64 -8.41
CA VAL A 176 -9.89 -4.44 -9.85
C VAL A 176 -8.40 -4.58 -10.15
N ALA A 177 -7.53 -3.96 -9.37
CA ALA A 177 -6.09 -4.07 -9.54
C ALA A 177 -5.60 -5.52 -9.42
N LEU A 178 -6.06 -6.26 -8.41
CA LEU A 178 -5.74 -7.68 -8.25
C LEU A 178 -6.29 -8.52 -9.40
N GLY A 179 -7.50 -8.24 -9.90
CA GLY A 179 -8.07 -8.91 -11.06
C GLY A 179 -7.21 -8.74 -12.32
N ILE A 180 -6.70 -7.54 -12.55
CA ILE A 180 -5.78 -7.26 -13.67
C ILE A 180 -4.46 -8.03 -13.49
N ILE A 181 -3.88 -8.03 -12.28
CA ILE A 181 -2.65 -8.77 -11.98
C ILE A 181 -2.84 -10.28 -12.23
N LEU A 182 -3.97 -10.83 -11.81
CA LEU A 182 -4.30 -12.24 -12.04
C LEU A 182 -4.48 -12.55 -13.53
N SER A 183 -5.11 -11.67 -14.30
CA SER A 183 -5.26 -11.81 -15.75
C SER A 183 -3.91 -11.87 -16.46
N VAL A 184 -2.96 -10.99 -16.10
CA VAL A 184 -1.59 -11.01 -16.62
C VAL A 184 -0.88 -12.32 -16.26
N SER A 185 -1.05 -12.79 -15.03
CA SER A 185 -0.47 -14.05 -14.57
C SER A 185 -1.00 -15.25 -15.37
N ALA A 186 -2.31 -15.31 -15.62
CA ALA A 186 -2.95 -16.38 -16.39
C ALA A 186 -2.49 -16.38 -17.87
N SER A 187 -2.47 -15.22 -18.52
CA SER A 187 -2.00 -15.08 -19.90
C SER A 187 -0.53 -15.50 -20.06
N SER A 188 0.33 -15.13 -19.10
CA SER A 188 1.73 -15.52 -19.11
C SER A 188 1.92 -17.04 -18.98
N GLN A 189 1.08 -17.69 -18.19
CA GLN A 189 1.13 -19.13 -18.00
C GLN A 189 0.69 -19.88 -19.25
N SER A 190 -0.35 -19.41 -19.94
CA SER A 190 -0.81 -19.98 -21.21
C SER A 190 0.27 -19.90 -22.30
N ASN A 191 0.89 -18.72 -22.49
CA ASN A 191 1.95 -18.55 -23.47
C ASN A 191 3.18 -19.45 -23.19
N ASN A 192 3.53 -19.65 -21.93
CA ASN A 192 4.65 -20.53 -21.58
C ASN A 192 4.34 -22.01 -21.85
N GLN A 193 3.09 -22.46 -21.66
CA GLN A 193 2.66 -23.82 -22.01
C GLN A 193 2.68 -24.06 -23.51
N GLU A 194 2.19 -23.09 -24.29
CA GLU A 194 2.20 -23.17 -25.76
C GLU A 194 3.62 -23.25 -26.31
N ASN A 195 4.53 -22.42 -25.82
CA ASN A 195 5.94 -22.47 -26.20
C ASN A 195 6.60 -23.79 -25.84
N MET A 196 6.30 -24.37 -24.67
CA MET A 196 6.82 -25.70 -24.31
C MET A 196 6.30 -26.80 -25.21
N THR A 197 5.04 -26.74 -25.61
CA THR A 197 4.40 -27.71 -26.52
C THR A 197 5.02 -27.61 -27.92
N ASN A 198 5.17 -26.39 -28.44
CA ASN A 198 5.79 -26.14 -29.75
C ASN A 198 7.26 -26.62 -29.80
N ASN A 199 8.02 -26.36 -28.74
CA ASN A 199 9.41 -26.85 -28.64
C ASN A 199 9.51 -28.37 -28.59
N LYS A 200 8.55 -29.06 -27.93
CA LYS A 200 8.50 -30.53 -27.95
C LYS A 200 8.19 -31.07 -29.33
N ILE A 201 7.24 -30.46 -30.04
CA ILE A 201 6.88 -30.86 -31.41
C ILE A 201 8.07 -30.70 -32.35
N LEU A 202 8.76 -29.52 -32.30
CA LEU A 202 9.95 -29.28 -33.11
C LEU A 202 11.08 -30.28 -32.83
N LYS A 203 11.27 -30.68 -31.57
CA LYS A 203 12.28 -31.68 -31.22
C LYS A 203 11.94 -33.06 -31.78
N VAL A 204 10.69 -33.51 -31.70
CA VAL A 204 10.26 -34.78 -32.28
C VAL A 204 10.43 -34.78 -33.80
N LEU A 205 10.08 -33.68 -34.49
CA LEU A 205 10.28 -33.58 -35.94
C LEU A 205 11.75 -33.64 -36.36
N SER A 206 12.66 -33.04 -35.58
CA SER A 206 14.09 -33.07 -35.83
C SER A 206 14.77 -34.45 -35.58
N GLU A 207 14.13 -35.31 -34.79
CA GLU A 207 14.63 -36.69 -34.52
C GLU A 207 14.09 -37.70 -35.56
N THR A 208 13.16 -37.30 -36.41
CA THR A 208 12.55 -38.17 -37.45
C THR A 208 13.14 -37.92 -38.85
N GLU A 209 13.98 -36.91 -39.04
CA GLU A 209 14.84 -36.70 -40.24
C GLU A 209 16.22 -37.35 -40.08
#